data_d7731d6f71ef045fc38fa3756da74620
#
_entry.id   d7731d6f71ef045fc38fa3756da74620
#
_cell.length_a   1.000
_cell.length_b   1.000
_cell.length_c   1.000
_cell.angle_alpha   90.00
_cell.angle_beta   90.00
_cell.angle_gamma   90.00
#
_symmetry.space_group_name_H-M   'P 1'
#
loop_
_entity.id
_entity.type
_entity.pdbx_description
1 polymer ?
#
loop_
_entity_poly.entity_id
_entity_poly.type
_entity_poly.pdbx_seq_one_letter_code
_entity_poly.pdbx_strand_id
1 'polypeptide(L)'
;IALLGTAYGVGASGSTPHPGSSSLASPHGFAETVARVERATANNGMGVVAKASASAGAAQRGIRIAGNAVVMVFRNDYAVRMLAASVPAGIEAPIRIYVTESANGKVTVTYRSPTSIFAPYENAELDALARELDLVFSRIVNEAIAR
;
A
#
# COMPACT_ATOMS: atom_id res chain seq x y z
N ILE A 1 16.41 32.70 39.33
CA ILE A 1 15.34 31.73 39.05
C ILE A 1 15.60 31.21 37.64
N ALA A 2 16.12 29.96 37.54
CA ALA A 2 16.41 29.31 36.28
C ALA A 2 15.20 28.46 35.93
N LEU A 3 14.55 28.74 34.77
CA LEU A 3 13.56 27.85 34.17
C LEU A 3 14.28 26.69 33.44
N LEU A 4 14.18 25.50 34.01
CA LEU A 4 14.52 24.27 33.29
C LEU A 4 13.40 23.97 32.28
N GLY A 5 13.69 24.18 31.00
CA GLY A 5 12.87 23.71 29.92
C GLY A 5 13.05 22.19 29.74
N THR A 6 12.04 21.42 30.13
CA THR A 6 11.97 19.98 29.82
C THR A 6 11.70 19.80 28.32
N ALA A 7 12.73 19.43 27.57
CA ALA A 7 12.56 18.96 26.21
C ALA A 7 11.88 17.59 26.25
N TYR A 8 10.61 17.51 25.86
CA TYR A 8 9.95 16.25 25.56
C TYR A 8 10.54 15.70 24.25
N GLY A 9 11.47 14.78 24.39
CA GLY A 9 11.91 13.96 23.29
C GLY A 9 10.74 13.09 22.83
N VAL A 10 10.13 13.44 21.70
CA VAL A 10 9.22 12.54 21.00
C VAL A 10 10.08 11.42 20.44
N GLY A 11 10.21 10.33 21.20
CA GLY A 11 10.76 9.10 20.70
C GLY A 11 9.97 8.67 19.46
N ALA A 12 10.64 8.53 18.33
CA ALA A 12 10.05 7.91 17.16
C ALA A 12 9.63 6.48 17.57
N SER A 13 8.37 6.31 17.90
CA SER A 13 7.77 4.98 18.06
C SER A 13 7.85 4.32 16.70
N GLY A 14 8.86 3.45 16.51
CA GLY A 14 8.92 2.57 15.36
C GLY A 14 7.64 1.74 15.36
N SER A 15 6.68 2.16 14.53
CA SER A 15 5.45 1.39 14.38
C SER A 15 5.80 0.04 13.79
N THR A 16 5.49 -1.02 14.55
CA THR A 16 5.60 -2.39 14.04
C THR A 16 4.73 -2.52 12.79
N PRO A 17 5.27 -2.98 11.67
CA PRO A 17 4.46 -3.19 10.47
C PRO A 17 3.29 -4.13 10.78
N HIS A 18 2.14 -3.86 10.17
CA HIS A 18 0.98 -4.76 10.29
C HIS A 18 1.38 -6.18 9.84
N PRO A 19 0.98 -7.24 10.57
CA PRO A 19 1.26 -8.61 10.15
C PRO A 19 0.85 -8.84 8.69
N GLY A 20 1.71 -9.54 7.94
CA GLY A 20 1.52 -9.79 6.51
C GLY A 20 1.82 -8.60 5.59
N SER A 21 2.32 -7.49 6.13
CA SER A 21 2.81 -6.38 5.30
C SER A 21 4.19 -6.65 4.75
N SER A 22 4.39 -6.29 3.48
CA SER A 22 5.68 -6.25 2.81
C SER A 22 6.00 -4.79 2.48
N SER A 23 7.22 -4.34 2.83
CA SER A 23 7.68 -2.97 2.59
C SER A 23 9.01 -3.01 1.87
N LEU A 24 9.08 -2.37 0.71
CA LEU A 24 10.25 -2.33 -0.16
C LEU A 24 10.66 -0.87 -0.42
N ALA A 25 11.96 -0.61 -0.35
CA ALA A 25 12.50 0.69 -0.69
C ALA A 25 12.45 0.92 -2.20
N SER A 26 12.02 2.12 -2.61
CA SER A 26 12.10 2.56 -3.99
C SER A 26 13.36 3.39 -4.22
N PRO A 27 14.10 3.19 -5.33
CA PRO A 27 15.22 4.06 -5.71
C PRO A 27 14.74 5.37 -6.37
N HIS A 28 13.46 5.53 -6.61
CA HIS A 28 12.84 6.66 -7.28
C HIS A 28 12.24 7.63 -6.27
N GLY A 29 12.04 8.90 -6.69
CA GLY A 29 11.30 9.88 -5.88
C GLY A 29 9.83 9.51 -5.73
N PHE A 30 9.15 10.18 -4.79
CA PHE A 30 7.77 9.85 -4.41
C PHE A 30 6.80 9.87 -5.60
N ALA A 31 6.74 10.98 -6.34
CA ALA A 31 5.81 11.12 -7.47
C ALA A 31 6.07 10.09 -8.58
N GLU A 32 7.35 9.84 -8.88
CA GLU A 32 7.74 8.82 -9.87
C GLU A 32 7.38 7.41 -9.38
N THR A 33 7.61 7.10 -8.10
CA THR A 33 7.23 5.79 -7.54
C THR A 33 5.72 5.56 -7.65
N VAL A 34 4.89 6.56 -7.32
CA VAL A 34 3.44 6.46 -7.47
C VAL A 34 3.06 6.19 -8.93
N ALA A 35 3.61 6.96 -9.88
CA ALA A 35 3.35 6.77 -11.30
C ALA A 35 3.80 5.38 -11.80
N ARG A 36 4.92 4.88 -11.29
CA ARG A 36 5.43 3.54 -11.63
C ARG A 36 4.54 2.43 -11.07
N VAL A 37 4.00 2.58 -9.85
CA VAL A 37 3.01 1.64 -9.29
C VAL A 37 1.77 1.59 -10.17
N GLU A 38 1.27 2.74 -10.64
CA GLU A 38 0.11 2.80 -11.54
C GLU A 38 0.39 2.09 -12.88
N ARG A 39 1.54 2.36 -13.51
CA ARG A 39 1.95 1.69 -14.76
C ARG A 39 2.13 0.19 -14.57
N ALA A 40 2.85 -0.23 -13.53
CA ALA A 40 3.09 -1.63 -13.23
C ALA A 40 1.78 -2.39 -12.95
N THR A 41 0.81 -1.73 -12.31
CA THR A 41 -0.53 -2.28 -12.10
C THR A 41 -1.20 -2.61 -13.44
N ALA A 42 -1.20 -1.67 -14.38
CA ALA A 42 -1.76 -1.88 -15.71
C ALA A 42 -1.01 -2.94 -16.51
N ASN A 43 0.33 -2.93 -16.47
CA ASN A 43 1.18 -3.90 -17.16
C ASN A 43 0.96 -5.34 -16.67
N ASN A 44 0.56 -5.49 -15.41
CA ASN A 44 0.24 -6.80 -14.81
C ASN A 44 -1.27 -7.14 -14.88
N GLY A 45 -2.00 -6.48 -15.76
CA GLY A 45 -3.40 -6.79 -16.06
C GLY A 45 -4.39 -6.41 -14.97
N MET A 46 -4.00 -5.53 -14.04
CA MET A 46 -4.88 -4.99 -13.00
C MET A 46 -5.27 -3.56 -13.31
N GLY A 47 -6.37 -3.09 -12.71
CA GLY A 47 -6.83 -1.70 -12.82
C GLY A 47 -6.53 -0.89 -11.55
N VAL A 48 -6.19 0.38 -11.72
CA VAL A 48 -6.22 1.38 -10.65
C VAL A 48 -7.60 2.00 -10.64
N VAL A 49 -8.40 1.69 -9.63
CA VAL A 49 -9.80 2.17 -9.54
C VAL A 49 -9.95 3.43 -8.70
N ALA A 50 -8.99 3.70 -7.82
CA ALA A 50 -8.94 4.92 -7.05
C ALA A 50 -7.51 5.19 -6.56
N LYS A 51 -7.25 6.45 -6.25
CA LYS A 51 -6.04 6.91 -5.58
C LYS A 51 -6.40 7.97 -4.56
N ALA A 52 -5.88 7.83 -3.35
CA ALA A 52 -6.00 8.84 -2.31
C ALA A 52 -4.60 9.30 -1.90
N SER A 53 -4.38 10.61 -1.84
CA SER A 53 -3.11 11.19 -1.43
C SER A 53 -3.33 12.24 -0.34
N ALA A 54 -2.93 11.89 0.89
CA ALA A 54 -2.98 12.82 2.00
C ALA A 54 -2.06 14.03 1.77
N SER A 55 -0.88 13.82 1.16
CA SER A 55 0.05 14.90 0.86
C SER A 55 -0.47 15.86 -0.20
N ALA A 56 -1.13 15.35 -1.25
CA ALA A 56 -1.75 16.21 -2.26
C ALA A 56 -2.93 17.00 -1.69
N GLY A 57 -3.79 16.35 -0.89
CA GLY A 57 -4.89 17.03 -0.21
C GLY A 57 -4.43 18.10 0.79
N ALA A 58 -3.36 17.82 1.54
CA ALA A 58 -2.74 18.79 2.43
C ALA A 58 -2.20 20.00 1.68
N ALA A 59 -1.50 19.77 0.55
CA ALA A 59 -0.95 20.85 -0.28
C ALA A 59 -2.04 21.80 -0.81
N GLN A 60 -3.22 21.29 -1.19
CA GLN A 60 -4.37 22.11 -1.61
C GLN A 60 -4.86 23.03 -0.48
N ARG A 61 -4.58 22.69 0.76
CA ARG A 61 -4.91 23.50 1.94
C ARG A 61 -3.74 24.35 2.46
N GLY A 62 -2.65 24.44 1.69
CA GLY A 62 -1.43 25.15 2.10
C GLY A 62 -0.61 24.44 3.18
N ILE A 63 -0.88 23.17 3.45
CA ILE A 63 -0.17 22.35 4.44
C ILE A 63 0.82 21.43 3.72
N ARG A 64 2.08 21.43 4.19
CA ARG A 64 3.12 20.56 3.63
C ARG A 64 3.39 19.38 4.55
N ILE A 65 3.20 18.17 4.03
CA ILE A 65 3.60 16.92 4.67
C ILE A 65 4.42 16.08 3.70
N ALA A 66 5.14 15.10 4.21
CA ALA A 66 5.89 14.14 3.38
C ALA A 66 4.94 13.36 2.46
N GLY A 67 5.47 12.90 1.33
CA GLY A 67 4.71 12.17 0.32
C GLY A 67 3.96 10.97 0.91
N ASN A 68 2.67 10.89 0.57
CA ASN A 68 1.77 9.87 1.09
C ASN A 68 0.64 9.61 0.09
N ALA A 69 0.55 8.39 -0.43
CA ALA A 69 -0.51 8.00 -1.36
C ALA A 69 -0.89 6.53 -1.22
N VAL A 70 -2.18 6.25 -1.35
CA VAL A 70 -2.75 4.90 -1.45
C VAL A 70 -3.26 4.69 -2.87
N VAL A 71 -2.78 3.66 -3.55
CA VAL A 71 -3.25 3.22 -4.87
C VAL A 71 -4.14 2.00 -4.67
N MET A 72 -5.37 2.04 -5.17
CA MET A 72 -6.37 0.98 -5.02
C MET A 72 -6.40 0.14 -6.29
N VAL A 73 -6.05 -1.13 -6.15
CA VAL A 73 -5.85 -2.10 -7.23
C VAL A 73 -7.00 -3.08 -7.27
N PHE A 74 -7.62 -3.25 -8.44
CA PHE A 74 -8.82 -4.05 -8.60
C PHE A 74 -8.86 -4.72 -9.98
N ARG A 75 -9.51 -5.89 -10.04
CA ARG A 75 -9.93 -6.52 -11.30
C ARG A 75 -11.21 -7.31 -11.07
N ASN A 76 -12.21 -7.07 -11.90
CA ASN A 76 -13.57 -7.57 -11.68
C ASN A 76 -13.67 -9.09 -11.66
N ASP A 77 -12.94 -9.82 -12.51
CA ASP A 77 -12.98 -11.29 -12.54
C ASP A 77 -12.45 -11.92 -11.24
N TYR A 78 -11.42 -11.35 -10.63
CA TYR A 78 -10.98 -11.75 -9.29
C TYR A 78 -12.04 -11.44 -8.23
N ALA A 79 -12.70 -10.28 -8.32
CA ALA A 79 -13.76 -9.91 -7.39
C ALA A 79 -14.96 -10.87 -7.50
N VAL A 80 -15.35 -11.27 -8.69
CA VAL A 80 -16.43 -12.26 -8.90
C VAL A 80 -16.09 -13.59 -8.25
N ARG A 81 -14.86 -14.09 -8.44
CA ARG A 81 -14.39 -15.33 -7.80
C ARG A 81 -14.36 -15.22 -6.27
N MET A 82 -13.87 -14.09 -5.77
CA MET A 82 -13.83 -13.80 -4.33
C MET A 82 -15.22 -13.82 -3.71
N LEU A 83 -16.18 -13.12 -4.32
CA LEU A 83 -17.56 -13.05 -3.83
C LEU A 83 -18.28 -14.40 -3.95
N ALA A 84 -17.98 -15.21 -4.96
CA ALA A 84 -18.51 -16.57 -5.06
C ALA A 84 -18.01 -17.47 -3.90
N ALA A 85 -16.77 -17.28 -3.46
CA ALA A 85 -16.20 -18.01 -2.34
C ALA A 85 -16.67 -17.46 -0.98
N SER A 86 -16.73 -16.13 -0.83
CA SER A 86 -17.13 -15.48 0.44
C SER A 86 -17.58 -14.03 0.19
N VAL A 87 -18.85 -13.76 0.35
CA VAL A 87 -19.40 -12.39 0.28
C VAL A 87 -18.79 -11.47 1.33
N PRO A 88 -18.61 -11.88 2.61
CA PRO A 88 -17.95 -11.04 3.61
C PRO A 88 -16.52 -10.60 3.23
N ALA A 89 -15.79 -11.40 2.47
CA ALA A 89 -14.43 -11.06 2.01
C ALA A 89 -14.40 -9.88 1.02
N GLY A 90 -15.53 -9.50 0.46
CA GLY A 90 -15.67 -8.36 -0.45
C GLY A 90 -15.20 -7.03 0.14
N ILE A 91 -15.20 -6.88 1.47
CA ILE A 91 -14.70 -5.67 2.14
C ILE A 91 -13.20 -5.44 1.94
N GLU A 92 -12.46 -6.48 1.59
CA GLU A 92 -11.00 -6.42 1.40
C GLU A 92 -10.59 -5.86 0.03
N ALA A 93 -11.51 -5.82 -0.92
CA ALA A 93 -11.25 -5.27 -2.25
C ALA A 93 -11.85 -3.85 -2.39
N PRO A 94 -11.14 -2.93 -3.08
CA PRO A 94 -9.84 -3.06 -3.75
C PRO A 94 -8.65 -3.24 -2.79
N ILE A 95 -7.65 -4.05 -3.20
CA ILE A 95 -6.41 -4.21 -2.42
C ILE A 95 -5.53 -2.97 -2.61
N ARG A 96 -4.86 -2.55 -1.55
CA ARG A 96 -4.14 -1.28 -1.49
C ARG A 96 -2.64 -1.47 -1.58
N ILE A 97 -2.00 -0.60 -2.38
CA ILE A 97 -0.55 -0.37 -2.38
C ILE A 97 -0.32 1.03 -1.82
N TYR A 98 0.51 1.14 -0.81
CA TYR A 98 0.78 2.36 -0.08
C TYR A 98 2.19 2.85 -0.38
N VAL A 99 2.32 4.10 -0.83
CA VAL A 99 3.60 4.74 -1.12
C VAL A 99 3.80 5.87 -0.13
N THR A 100 4.93 5.85 0.58
CA THR A 100 5.30 6.85 1.57
C THR A 100 6.68 7.40 1.33
N GLU A 101 6.88 8.66 1.71
CA GLU A 101 8.16 9.33 1.79
C GLU A 101 8.46 9.66 3.25
N SER A 102 9.64 9.33 3.70
CA SER A 102 10.12 9.70 5.04
C SER A 102 10.72 11.11 5.05
N ALA A 103 10.95 11.67 6.25
CA ALA A 103 11.53 13.00 6.41
C ALA A 103 12.90 13.18 5.72
N ASN A 104 13.65 12.10 5.52
CA ASN A 104 14.94 12.10 4.81
C ASN A 104 14.82 11.82 3.31
N GLY A 105 13.61 11.84 2.75
CA GLY A 105 13.36 11.64 1.33
C GLY A 105 13.37 10.18 0.85
N LYS A 106 13.52 9.20 1.75
CA LYS A 106 13.42 7.78 1.37
C LYS A 106 11.99 7.41 1.06
N VAL A 107 11.79 6.76 -0.08
CA VAL A 107 10.48 6.31 -0.53
C VAL A 107 10.32 4.81 -0.30
N THR A 108 9.17 4.41 0.21
CA THR A 108 8.84 3.01 0.51
C THR A 108 7.50 2.66 -0.12
N VAL A 109 7.42 1.48 -0.72
CA VAL A 109 6.18 0.87 -1.22
C VAL A 109 5.79 -0.25 -0.26
N THR A 110 4.59 -0.19 0.29
CA THR A 110 4.07 -1.16 1.26
C THR A 110 2.74 -1.73 0.78
N TYR A 111 2.56 -3.02 0.92
CA TYR A 111 1.27 -3.68 0.72
C TYR A 111 1.12 -4.86 1.68
N ARG A 112 -0.11 -5.28 1.94
CA ARG A 112 -0.37 -6.53 2.65
C ARG A 112 -0.50 -7.65 1.61
N SER A 113 0.13 -8.79 1.87
CA SER A 113 -0.02 -9.94 0.98
C SER A 113 -1.49 -10.36 0.90
N PRO A 114 -2.03 -10.61 -0.28
CA PRO A 114 -3.37 -11.18 -0.43
C PRO A 114 -3.64 -12.39 0.45
N THR A 115 -2.68 -13.30 0.60
CA THR A 115 -2.79 -14.44 1.52
C THR A 115 -3.01 -14.00 2.97
N SER A 116 -2.33 -12.97 3.45
CA SER A 116 -2.57 -12.43 4.80
C SER A 116 -3.94 -11.75 4.93
N ILE A 117 -4.42 -11.11 3.86
CA ILE A 117 -5.70 -10.42 3.85
C ILE A 117 -6.84 -11.42 3.97
N PHE A 118 -6.78 -12.52 3.22
CA PHE A 118 -7.88 -13.48 3.12
C PHE A 118 -7.79 -14.64 4.13
N ALA A 119 -6.65 -14.88 4.76
CA ALA A 119 -6.48 -15.95 5.76
C ALA A 119 -7.54 -15.96 6.88
N PRO A 120 -7.99 -14.82 7.43
CA PRO A 120 -9.00 -14.82 8.49
C PRO A 120 -10.38 -15.36 8.10
N TYR A 121 -10.65 -15.51 6.80
CA TYR A 121 -11.92 -16.04 6.30
C TYR A 121 -11.96 -17.56 6.27
N GLU A 122 -10.84 -18.24 6.50
CA GLU A 122 -10.73 -19.71 6.61
C GLU A 122 -11.43 -20.45 5.46
N ASN A 123 -11.19 -20.00 4.23
CA ASN A 123 -11.85 -20.51 3.02
C ASN A 123 -10.81 -20.94 1.99
N ALA A 124 -10.81 -22.22 1.62
CA ALA A 124 -9.82 -22.80 0.72
C ALA A 124 -9.81 -22.18 -0.70
N GLU A 125 -10.97 -21.75 -1.20
CA GLU A 125 -11.07 -21.10 -2.51
C GLU A 125 -10.48 -19.69 -2.47
N LEU A 126 -10.72 -18.94 -1.36
CA LEU A 126 -10.06 -17.66 -1.13
C LEU A 126 -8.54 -17.82 -0.98
N ASP A 127 -8.07 -18.84 -0.28
CA ASP A 127 -6.65 -19.11 -0.13
C ASP A 127 -5.97 -19.39 -1.48
N ALA A 128 -6.65 -20.12 -2.36
CA ALA A 128 -6.15 -20.39 -3.71
C ALA A 128 -6.08 -19.09 -4.53
N LEU A 129 -7.14 -18.29 -4.51
CA LEU A 129 -7.20 -16.98 -5.17
C LEU A 129 -6.13 -16.03 -4.62
N ALA A 130 -5.95 -16.01 -3.30
CA ALA A 130 -4.94 -15.17 -2.65
C ALA A 130 -3.52 -15.50 -3.09
N ARG A 131 -3.18 -16.78 -3.25
CA ARG A 131 -1.86 -17.19 -3.77
C ARG A 131 -1.62 -16.72 -5.21
N GLU A 132 -2.63 -16.74 -6.06
CA GLU A 132 -2.53 -16.17 -7.41
C GLU A 132 -2.26 -14.66 -7.34
N LEU A 133 -3.00 -13.95 -6.49
CA LEU A 133 -2.84 -12.51 -6.30
C LEU A 133 -1.51 -12.13 -5.65
N ASP A 134 -0.96 -12.94 -4.75
CA ASP A 134 0.39 -12.71 -4.19
C ASP A 134 1.43 -12.57 -5.31
N LEU A 135 1.36 -13.44 -6.32
CA LEU A 135 2.28 -13.38 -7.47
C LEU A 135 2.07 -12.12 -8.31
N VAL A 136 0.82 -11.70 -8.49
CA VAL A 136 0.50 -10.46 -9.24
C VAL A 136 1.02 -9.24 -8.50
N PHE A 137 0.74 -9.11 -7.19
CA PHE A 137 1.18 -7.97 -6.39
C PHE A 137 2.70 -7.91 -6.24
N SER A 138 3.35 -9.05 -6.09
CA SER A 138 4.82 -9.13 -6.08
C SER A 138 5.41 -8.60 -7.40
N ARG A 139 4.86 -8.99 -8.55
CA ARG A 139 5.32 -8.47 -9.85
C ARG A 139 5.09 -6.96 -9.97
N ILE A 140 3.91 -6.46 -9.60
CA ILE A 140 3.59 -5.03 -9.65
C ILE A 140 4.62 -4.23 -8.85
N VAL A 141 4.86 -4.62 -7.60
CA VAL A 141 5.75 -3.87 -6.72
C VAL A 141 7.20 -3.97 -7.18
N ASN A 142 7.67 -5.15 -7.57
CA ASN A 142 9.04 -5.32 -8.08
C ASN A 142 9.29 -4.52 -9.38
N GLU A 143 8.32 -4.49 -10.29
CA GLU A 143 8.40 -3.68 -11.51
C GLU A 143 8.42 -2.18 -11.17
N ALA A 144 7.58 -1.74 -10.22
CA ALA A 144 7.51 -0.34 -9.84
C ALA A 144 8.82 0.18 -9.24
N ILE A 145 9.54 -0.64 -8.47
CA ILE A 145 10.81 -0.25 -7.83
C ILE A 145 12.06 -0.64 -8.63
N ALA A 146 11.92 -1.28 -9.79
CA ALA A 146 13.04 -1.61 -10.65
C ALA A 146 13.84 -0.35 -11.07
N ARG A 147 15.17 -0.49 -11.21
CA ARG A 147 16.06 0.60 -11.66
C ARG A 147 15.94 0.83 -13.16
#